data_0d8bc137902345c29acf1d831190ccd5
#
_entry.id   0d8bc137902345c29acf1d831190ccd5
#
_cell.length_a   1.000
_cell.length_b   1.000
_cell.length_c   1.000
_cell.angle_alpha   90.00
_cell.angle_beta   90.00
_cell.angle_gamma   90.00
#
_symmetry.space_group_name_H-M   'P 1'
#
loop_
_entity.id
_entity.type
_entity.pdbx_description
1 polymer ?
#
loop_
_entity_poly.entity_id
_entity_poly.type
_entity_poly.pdbx_seq_one_letter_code
_entity_poly.pdbx_strand_id
1 'polypeptide(L)'
;MAEIQIKKDTTIYHKDTPVRAVGILIEGQVSMKLAHGEIKLEAGDGIGFLDLFQLTHSCDYIALTDVVVDSYPYRSEESCQQLFDQDPALAPTFIWAALKQVFHVEELYSLTKYRCNALYTALMEFYRDYTKFSKQYALPTKHLPGLENVQPLELGNTPYAFLSRYYKDMENICLSESLAPLFERRGFVIGFLLRVSQDLHLYLTSYEEMYDYISELSVLLINEDHLDFVDLYTTILVTASHRRQDILPINAAISRMFIRAKGVSSIDMALYKERLSEYQELTKALSHMQQIDENDQEAHEKLVLSQLKNAVLQILGYAQMSEEFASD
;
A
#
# COMPACT_ATOMS: atom_id res chain seq x y z
N MET A 1 -19.52 7.97 -30.85
CA MET A 1 -19.51 8.69 -29.57
C MET A 1 -20.92 8.65 -29.00
N ALA A 2 -21.07 8.17 -27.78
CA ALA A 2 -22.36 8.14 -27.09
C ALA A 2 -22.14 8.53 -25.63
N GLU A 3 -22.88 9.54 -25.19
CA GLU A 3 -22.97 9.87 -23.77
C GLU A 3 -23.86 8.84 -23.08
N ILE A 4 -23.36 8.21 -22.04
CA ILE A 4 -24.04 7.15 -21.29
C ILE A 4 -24.15 7.58 -19.84
N GLN A 5 -25.37 7.51 -19.30
CA GLN A 5 -25.62 7.70 -17.86
C GLN A 5 -25.65 6.33 -17.18
N ILE A 6 -24.86 6.20 -16.13
CA ILE A 6 -24.72 4.94 -15.37
C ILE A 6 -25.01 5.22 -13.90
N LYS A 7 -25.83 4.37 -13.31
CA LYS A 7 -26.23 4.52 -11.90
C LYS A 7 -25.11 4.07 -10.95
N LYS A 8 -25.08 4.70 -9.79
CA LYS A 8 -24.25 4.31 -8.66
C LYS A 8 -24.29 2.79 -8.44
N ASP A 9 -23.15 2.23 -8.00
CA ASP A 9 -22.94 0.80 -7.69
C ASP A 9 -23.06 -0.14 -8.92
N THR A 10 -23.07 0.41 -10.14
CA THR A 10 -23.05 -0.38 -11.39
C THR A 10 -21.61 -0.63 -11.82
N THR A 11 -21.29 -1.88 -12.15
CA THR A 11 -20.01 -2.21 -12.81
C THR A 11 -20.07 -1.82 -14.28
N ILE A 12 -19.19 -0.92 -14.70
CA ILE A 12 -19.09 -0.38 -16.04
C ILE A 12 -18.38 -1.39 -16.96
N TYR A 13 -17.21 -1.86 -16.51
CA TYR A 13 -16.43 -2.91 -17.15
C TYR A 13 -16.03 -3.95 -16.10
N HIS A 14 -16.14 -5.22 -16.46
CA HIS A 14 -15.73 -6.33 -15.61
C HIS A 14 -14.33 -6.83 -16.00
N LYS A 15 -13.54 -7.16 -15.00
CA LYS A 15 -12.27 -7.86 -15.16
C LYS A 15 -12.46 -9.10 -16.03
N ASP A 16 -11.45 -9.43 -16.83
CA ASP A 16 -11.40 -10.58 -17.74
C ASP A 16 -12.46 -10.57 -18.88
N THR A 17 -13.25 -9.50 -19.00
CA THR A 17 -14.14 -9.33 -20.16
C THR A 17 -13.44 -8.63 -21.32
N PRO A 18 -13.83 -8.94 -22.59
CA PRO A 18 -13.21 -8.31 -23.75
C PRO A 18 -13.34 -6.78 -23.75
N VAL A 19 -12.26 -6.08 -24.07
CA VAL A 19 -12.28 -4.62 -24.24
C VAL A 19 -13.03 -4.28 -25.53
N ARG A 20 -14.23 -3.71 -25.40
CA ARG A 20 -15.11 -3.33 -26.51
C ARG A 20 -15.34 -1.84 -26.62
N ALA A 21 -15.10 -1.12 -25.56
CA ALA A 21 -15.22 0.33 -25.47
C ALA A 21 -14.25 0.86 -24.43
N VAL A 22 -13.91 2.13 -24.57
CA VAL A 22 -13.25 2.94 -23.53
C VAL A 22 -14.09 4.20 -23.32
N GLY A 23 -13.92 4.85 -22.18
CA GLY A 23 -14.72 6.02 -21.85
C GLY A 23 -13.89 7.15 -21.29
N ILE A 24 -14.41 8.36 -21.41
CA ILE A 24 -13.97 9.54 -20.66
C ILE A 24 -15.05 9.87 -19.64
N LEU A 25 -14.68 9.95 -18.37
CA LEU A 25 -15.59 10.32 -17.30
C LEU A 25 -15.88 11.82 -17.37
N ILE A 26 -17.14 12.17 -17.55
CA ILE A 26 -17.60 13.57 -17.65
C ILE A 26 -18.05 14.08 -16.28
N GLU A 27 -18.84 13.26 -15.57
CA GLU A 27 -19.38 13.60 -14.24
C GLU A 27 -19.36 12.37 -13.32
N GLY A 28 -19.20 12.61 -12.02
CA GLY A 28 -19.24 11.59 -10.98
C GLY A 28 -17.87 10.99 -10.66
N GLN A 29 -17.89 9.84 -10.00
CA GLN A 29 -16.69 9.12 -9.56
C GLN A 29 -16.79 7.64 -9.88
N VAL A 30 -15.68 7.05 -10.29
CA VAL A 30 -15.54 5.61 -10.61
C VAL A 30 -14.38 5.03 -9.83
N SER A 31 -14.56 3.84 -9.24
CA SER A 31 -13.48 3.03 -8.66
C SER A 31 -12.92 2.10 -9.72
N MET A 32 -11.62 2.17 -9.98
CA MET A 32 -10.85 1.16 -10.68
C MET A 32 -10.29 0.19 -9.64
N LYS A 33 -10.86 -1.02 -9.54
CA LYS A 33 -10.49 -2.01 -8.53
C LYS A 33 -9.35 -2.89 -9.00
N LEU A 34 -8.21 -2.74 -8.34
CA LEU A 34 -7.03 -3.58 -8.50
C LEU A 34 -7.05 -4.77 -7.53
N ALA A 35 -6.13 -5.73 -7.71
CA ALA A 35 -6.02 -6.89 -6.82
C ALA A 35 -5.83 -6.52 -5.34
N HIS A 36 -5.08 -5.45 -5.05
CA HIS A 36 -4.71 -5.05 -3.69
C HIS A 36 -5.06 -3.59 -3.34
N GLY A 37 -6.03 -3.00 -4.04
CA GLY A 37 -6.41 -1.62 -3.77
C GLY A 37 -7.37 -1.07 -4.82
N GLU A 38 -7.59 0.22 -4.75
CA GLU A 38 -8.42 0.92 -5.71
C GLU A 38 -7.83 2.28 -6.07
N ILE A 39 -8.11 2.71 -7.30
CA ILE A 39 -7.86 4.06 -7.77
C ILE A 39 -9.21 4.72 -8.02
N LYS A 40 -9.42 5.90 -7.45
CA LYS A 40 -10.62 6.70 -7.71
C LYS A 40 -10.39 7.58 -8.92
N LEU A 41 -11.25 7.41 -9.91
CA LEU A 41 -11.26 8.20 -11.13
C LEU A 41 -12.32 9.30 -11.01
N GLU A 42 -11.96 10.48 -11.51
CA GLU A 42 -12.79 11.70 -11.50
C GLU A 42 -12.99 12.24 -12.90
N ALA A 43 -13.76 13.32 -13.03
CA ALA A 43 -14.03 13.94 -14.32
C ALA A 43 -12.75 14.25 -15.11
N GLY A 44 -12.73 13.85 -16.37
CA GLY A 44 -11.61 13.92 -17.28
C GLY A 44 -10.66 12.71 -17.22
N ASP A 45 -10.90 11.72 -16.35
CA ASP A 45 -10.15 10.47 -16.33
C ASP A 45 -10.68 9.48 -17.38
N GLY A 46 -9.77 8.60 -17.83
CA GLY A 46 -10.10 7.52 -18.77
C GLY A 46 -10.60 6.28 -18.04
N ILE A 47 -11.74 5.73 -18.49
CA ILE A 47 -12.26 4.44 -18.03
C ILE A 47 -11.88 3.39 -19.08
N GLY A 48 -11.18 2.32 -18.65
CA GLY A 48 -10.67 1.28 -19.56
C GLY A 48 -9.39 1.67 -20.32
N PHE A 49 -8.78 2.82 -20.03
CA PHE A 49 -7.55 3.28 -20.66
C PHE A 49 -6.33 2.43 -20.28
N LEU A 50 -6.35 1.85 -19.07
CA LEU A 50 -5.35 0.88 -18.65
C LEU A 50 -5.23 -0.27 -19.65
N ASP A 51 -6.38 -0.69 -20.23
CA ASP A 51 -6.50 -1.86 -21.06
C ASP A 51 -6.53 -1.54 -22.55
N LEU A 52 -6.22 -0.31 -22.94
CA LEU A 52 -6.01 0.04 -24.36
C LEU A 52 -4.97 -0.91 -24.96
N PHE A 53 -5.32 -1.48 -26.13
CA PHE A 53 -4.50 -2.48 -26.85
C PHE A 53 -4.36 -3.85 -26.17
N GLN A 54 -5.12 -4.10 -25.09
CA GLN A 54 -5.27 -5.41 -24.46
C GLN A 54 -6.52 -6.13 -24.99
N LEU A 55 -6.56 -7.45 -24.78
CA LEU A 55 -7.71 -8.26 -25.19
C LEU A 55 -8.87 -8.18 -24.19
N THR A 56 -8.53 -8.10 -22.90
CA THR A 56 -9.50 -8.09 -21.80
C THR A 56 -9.17 -7.00 -20.78
N HIS A 57 -10.16 -6.60 -20.01
CA HIS A 57 -9.97 -5.68 -18.90
C HIS A 57 -9.19 -6.35 -17.76
N SER A 58 -8.20 -5.64 -17.21
CA SER A 58 -7.34 -6.12 -16.09
C SER A 58 -8.00 -5.95 -14.74
N CYS A 59 -9.02 -5.08 -14.63
CA CYS A 59 -9.69 -4.74 -13.38
C CYS A 59 -11.17 -4.41 -13.60
N ASP A 60 -11.93 -4.36 -12.49
CA ASP A 60 -13.31 -3.88 -12.50
C ASP A 60 -13.35 -2.35 -12.42
N TYR A 61 -14.27 -1.74 -13.18
CA TYR A 61 -14.60 -0.32 -13.07
C TYR A 61 -16.02 -0.17 -12.53
N ILE A 62 -16.16 0.41 -11.34
CA ILE A 62 -17.44 0.49 -10.61
C ILE A 62 -17.81 1.95 -10.36
N ALA A 63 -19.02 2.35 -10.72
CA ALA A 63 -19.54 3.67 -10.46
C ALA A 63 -19.77 3.90 -8.96
N LEU A 64 -19.03 4.83 -8.34
CA LEU A 64 -19.18 5.20 -6.92
C LEU A 64 -20.32 6.21 -6.69
N THR A 65 -20.68 6.94 -7.72
CA THR A 65 -21.83 7.88 -7.76
C THR A 65 -22.62 7.61 -9.04
N ASP A 66 -23.72 8.31 -9.28
CA ASP A 66 -24.27 8.39 -10.63
C ASP A 66 -23.22 9.07 -11.51
N VAL A 67 -22.91 8.50 -12.68
CA VAL A 67 -21.84 8.96 -13.55
C VAL A 67 -22.34 9.20 -14.97
N VAL A 68 -21.69 10.15 -15.65
CA VAL A 68 -21.85 10.43 -17.08
C VAL A 68 -20.52 10.12 -17.76
N VAL A 69 -20.57 9.28 -18.80
CA VAL A 69 -19.38 8.81 -19.52
C VAL A 69 -19.57 9.02 -21.02
N ASP A 70 -18.61 9.68 -21.66
CA ASP A 70 -18.46 9.63 -23.10
C ASP A 70 -17.82 8.32 -23.52
N SER A 71 -18.61 7.44 -24.14
CA SER A 71 -18.18 6.11 -24.54
C SER A 71 -17.77 6.07 -26.01
N TYR A 72 -16.61 5.46 -26.24
CA TYR A 72 -16.00 5.28 -27.56
C TYR A 72 -15.85 3.79 -27.86
N PRO A 73 -16.46 3.29 -28.97
CA PRO A 73 -16.28 1.91 -29.34
C PRO A 73 -14.82 1.64 -29.68
N TYR A 74 -14.29 0.57 -29.10
CA TYR A 74 -12.91 0.14 -29.29
C TYR A 74 -12.87 -1.33 -29.66
N ARG A 75 -12.12 -1.70 -30.69
CA ARG A 75 -11.94 -3.10 -31.12
C ARG A 75 -10.49 -3.45 -31.47
N SER A 76 -9.74 -2.46 -31.94
CA SER A 76 -8.34 -2.63 -32.35
C SER A 76 -7.65 -1.29 -32.46
N GLU A 77 -6.35 -1.31 -32.71
CA GLU A 77 -5.54 -0.13 -33.02
C GLU A 77 -6.11 0.66 -34.20
N GLU A 78 -6.53 -0.05 -35.27
CA GLU A 78 -7.13 0.57 -36.47
C GLU A 78 -8.44 1.30 -36.12
N SER A 79 -9.27 0.73 -35.23
CA SER A 79 -10.52 1.37 -34.84
C SER A 79 -10.25 2.65 -34.05
N CYS A 80 -9.21 2.66 -33.22
CA CYS A 80 -8.76 3.83 -32.49
C CYS A 80 -8.21 4.92 -33.45
N GLN A 81 -7.43 4.53 -34.44
CA GLN A 81 -6.94 5.45 -35.48
C GLN A 81 -8.09 6.06 -36.30
N GLN A 82 -9.07 5.27 -36.66
CA GLN A 82 -10.27 5.75 -37.40
C GLN A 82 -11.06 6.78 -36.56
N LEU A 83 -11.10 6.59 -35.24
CA LEU A 83 -11.75 7.56 -34.35
C LEU A 83 -11.07 8.93 -34.42
N PHE A 84 -9.73 8.97 -34.37
CA PHE A 84 -8.96 10.22 -34.48
C PHE A 84 -8.97 10.82 -35.89
N ASP A 85 -9.04 9.97 -36.93
CA ASP A 85 -9.18 10.44 -38.32
C ASP A 85 -10.56 11.11 -38.55
N GLN A 86 -11.61 10.67 -37.81
CA GLN A 86 -12.97 11.26 -37.88
C GLN A 86 -13.09 12.52 -37.01
N ASP A 87 -12.47 12.53 -35.84
CA ASP A 87 -12.49 13.65 -34.93
C ASP A 87 -11.09 13.87 -34.30
N PRO A 88 -10.24 14.68 -34.94
CA PRO A 88 -8.89 14.97 -34.45
C PRO A 88 -8.87 15.65 -33.08
N ALA A 89 -9.97 16.32 -32.65
CA ALA A 89 -10.05 16.95 -31.36
C ALA A 89 -10.05 15.95 -30.18
N LEU A 90 -10.32 14.69 -30.44
CA LEU A 90 -10.26 13.62 -29.42
C LEU A 90 -8.83 13.24 -29.05
N ALA A 91 -7.86 13.44 -29.93
CA ALA A 91 -6.48 13.03 -29.69
C ALA A 91 -5.86 13.66 -28.43
N PRO A 92 -5.93 14.99 -28.21
CA PRO A 92 -5.46 15.61 -26.98
C PRO A 92 -6.18 15.09 -25.73
N THR A 93 -7.49 14.87 -25.82
CA THR A 93 -8.32 14.37 -24.72
C THR A 93 -7.88 12.95 -24.29
N PHE A 94 -7.64 12.07 -25.24
CA PHE A 94 -7.17 10.71 -24.98
C PHE A 94 -5.76 10.70 -24.39
N ILE A 95 -4.86 11.51 -24.93
CA ILE A 95 -3.51 11.65 -24.38
C ILE A 95 -3.57 12.15 -22.94
N TRP A 96 -4.39 13.16 -22.67
CA TRP A 96 -4.53 13.70 -21.33
C TRP A 96 -5.11 12.70 -20.34
N ALA A 97 -6.17 11.98 -20.71
CA ALA A 97 -6.76 10.92 -19.89
C ALA A 97 -5.75 9.79 -19.61
N ALA A 98 -4.94 9.41 -20.60
CA ALA A 98 -3.89 8.40 -20.43
C ALA A 98 -2.79 8.88 -19.48
N LEU A 99 -2.35 10.15 -19.58
CA LEU A 99 -1.37 10.75 -18.66
C LEU A 99 -1.89 10.77 -17.22
N LYS A 100 -3.13 11.18 -17.00
CA LYS A 100 -3.77 11.16 -15.67
C LYS A 100 -3.72 9.74 -15.09
N GLN A 101 -4.02 8.73 -15.87
CA GLN A 101 -3.99 7.34 -15.42
C GLN A 101 -2.58 6.90 -15.02
N VAL A 102 -1.54 7.32 -15.75
CA VAL A 102 -0.13 7.10 -15.37
C VAL A 102 0.14 7.71 -14.00
N PHE A 103 -0.28 8.97 -13.77
CA PHE A 103 -0.02 9.63 -12.50
C PHE A 103 -0.72 8.95 -11.32
N HIS A 104 -1.95 8.49 -11.48
CA HIS A 104 -2.66 7.73 -10.45
C HIS A 104 -1.95 6.40 -10.12
N VAL A 105 -1.53 5.66 -11.15
CA VAL A 105 -0.83 4.39 -10.95
C VAL A 105 0.57 4.61 -10.37
N GLU A 106 1.28 5.66 -10.80
CA GLU A 106 2.60 6.01 -10.25
C GLU A 106 2.52 6.42 -8.77
N GLU A 107 1.49 7.15 -8.37
CA GLU A 107 1.25 7.51 -6.97
C GLU A 107 1.05 6.26 -6.11
N LEU A 108 0.18 5.35 -6.56
CA LEU A 108 -0.07 4.07 -5.89
C LEU A 108 1.21 3.23 -5.78
N TYR A 109 1.96 3.10 -6.87
CA TYR A 109 3.25 2.41 -6.93
C TYR A 109 4.25 3.02 -5.93
N SER A 110 4.42 4.35 -5.94
CA SER A 110 5.38 5.06 -5.09
C SER A 110 5.05 4.91 -3.60
N LEU A 111 3.75 4.96 -3.26
CA LEU A 111 3.28 4.75 -1.89
C LEU A 111 3.57 3.32 -1.42
N THR A 112 3.30 2.33 -2.26
CA THR A 112 3.54 0.91 -1.95
C THR A 112 5.03 0.62 -1.79
N LYS A 113 5.86 1.17 -2.68
CA LYS A 113 7.32 1.14 -2.57
C LYS A 113 7.83 1.69 -1.25
N TYR A 114 7.31 2.85 -0.83
CA TYR A 114 7.65 3.42 0.47
C TYR A 114 7.28 2.50 1.63
N ARG A 115 6.09 1.87 1.57
CA ARG A 115 5.63 0.91 2.58
C ARG A 115 6.54 -0.32 2.67
N CYS A 116 6.93 -0.90 1.55
CA CYS A 116 7.88 -2.02 1.49
C CYS A 116 9.19 -1.69 2.20
N ASN A 117 9.81 -0.56 1.83
CA ASN A 117 11.08 -0.14 2.42
C ASN A 117 10.95 0.17 3.92
N ALA A 118 9.86 0.81 4.35
CA ALA A 118 9.62 1.11 5.75
C ALA A 118 9.43 -0.18 6.57
N LEU A 119 8.71 -1.16 6.02
CA LEU A 119 8.49 -2.45 6.68
C LEU A 119 9.79 -3.25 6.78
N TYR A 120 10.54 -3.37 5.69
CA TYR A 120 11.85 -4.01 5.67
C TYR A 120 12.79 -3.40 6.72
N THR A 121 12.92 -2.08 6.72
CA THR A 121 13.77 -1.36 7.69
C THR A 121 13.34 -1.65 9.12
N ALA A 122 12.04 -1.62 9.39
CA ALA A 122 11.49 -1.92 10.71
C ALA A 122 11.80 -3.34 11.17
N LEU A 123 11.65 -4.34 10.30
CA LEU A 123 11.97 -5.74 10.61
C LEU A 123 13.45 -5.92 10.94
N MET A 124 14.33 -5.34 10.14
CA MET A 124 15.78 -5.42 10.38
C MET A 124 16.19 -4.72 11.68
N GLU A 125 15.55 -3.59 12.02
CA GLU A 125 15.76 -2.91 13.31
C GLU A 125 15.27 -3.75 14.47
N PHE A 126 14.09 -4.37 14.39
CA PHE A 126 13.56 -5.25 15.43
C PHE A 126 14.48 -6.45 15.68
N TYR A 127 14.96 -7.10 14.61
CA TYR A 127 15.86 -8.23 14.78
C TYR A 127 17.21 -7.84 15.39
N ARG A 128 17.73 -6.68 15.02
CA ARG A 128 18.95 -6.12 15.63
C ARG A 128 18.74 -5.84 17.11
N ASP A 129 17.64 -5.22 17.49
CA ASP A 129 17.30 -4.94 18.90
C ASP A 129 17.08 -6.25 19.67
N TYR A 130 16.37 -7.21 19.09
CA TYR A 130 16.20 -8.55 19.64
C TYR A 130 17.56 -9.22 19.94
N THR A 131 18.46 -9.22 18.98
CA THR A 131 19.82 -9.80 19.14
C THR A 131 20.60 -9.11 20.26
N LYS A 132 20.47 -7.79 20.38
CA LYS A 132 21.08 -7.01 21.47
C LYS A 132 20.53 -7.42 22.83
N PHE A 133 19.21 -7.50 22.98
CA PHE A 133 18.56 -7.90 24.22
C PHE A 133 18.87 -9.35 24.58
N SER A 134 18.85 -10.28 23.63
CA SER A 134 19.21 -11.68 23.87
C SER A 134 20.62 -11.81 24.45
N LYS A 135 21.59 -11.07 23.92
CA LYS A 135 22.96 -11.03 24.45
C LYS A 135 23.01 -10.42 25.85
N GLN A 136 22.27 -9.36 26.10
CA GLN A 136 22.23 -8.67 27.41
C GLN A 136 21.72 -9.58 28.51
N TYR A 137 20.77 -10.47 28.22
CA TYR A 137 20.19 -11.42 29.17
C TYR A 137 20.79 -12.82 29.10
N ALA A 138 21.89 -13.01 28.35
CA ALA A 138 22.52 -14.31 28.11
C ALA A 138 21.54 -15.39 27.62
N LEU A 139 20.57 -14.98 26.80
CA LEU A 139 19.64 -15.89 26.13
C LEU A 139 20.24 -16.40 24.81
N PRO A 140 19.96 -17.65 24.43
CA PRO A 140 20.30 -18.10 23.10
C PRO A 140 19.53 -17.27 22.06
N THR A 141 20.25 -16.67 21.13
CA THR A 141 19.62 -15.98 20.01
C THR A 141 18.89 -17.00 19.14
N LYS A 142 17.56 -16.90 19.10
CA LYS A 142 16.75 -17.71 18.18
C LYS A 142 16.79 -17.08 16.79
N HIS A 143 16.83 -17.93 15.80
CA HIS A 143 16.73 -17.51 14.40
C HIS A 143 15.27 -17.40 14.02
N LEU A 144 14.89 -16.30 13.36
CA LEU A 144 13.54 -16.12 12.83
C LEU A 144 13.49 -16.76 11.44
N PRO A 145 12.74 -17.86 11.27
CA PRO A 145 12.67 -18.54 9.98
C PRO A 145 12.20 -17.62 8.86
N GLY A 146 12.92 -17.62 7.74
CA GLY A 146 12.57 -16.78 6.58
C GLY A 146 13.22 -15.40 6.56
N LEU A 147 13.72 -14.90 7.69
CA LEU A 147 14.34 -13.56 7.73
C LEU A 147 15.62 -13.49 6.87
N GLU A 148 16.35 -14.61 6.74
CA GLU A 148 17.55 -14.71 5.88
C GLU A 148 17.23 -14.58 4.39
N ASN A 149 16.00 -14.86 3.99
CA ASN A 149 15.55 -14.76 2.60
C ASN A 149 15.10 -13.34 2.24
N VAL A 150 14.87 -12.52 3.28
CA VAL A 150 14.39 -11.14 3.08
C VAL A 150 15.54 -10.28 2.57
N GLN A 151 15.37 -9.75 1.36
CA GLN A 151 16.29 -8.83 0.74
C GLN A 151 15.61 -7.46 0.61
N PRO A 152 16.37 -6.34 0.69
CA PRO A 152 15.79 -5.05 0.36
C PRO A 152 15.33 -5.08 -1.10
N LEU A 153 14.14 -4.57 -1.37
CA LEU A 153 13.73 -4.40 -2.75
C LEU A 153 14.68 -3.41 -3.41
N GLU A 154 15.42 -3.85 -4.42
CA GLU A 154 16.32 -3.02 -5.23
C GLU A 154 15.51 -2.10 -6.14
N LEU A 155 14.79 -1.17 -5.55
CA LEU A 155 13.93 -0.22 -6.25
C LEU A 155 14.68 1.06 -6.68
N GLY A 156 16.00 1.10 -6.47
CA GLY A 156 16.80 2.33 -6.63
C GLY A 156 17.10 2.74 -8.06
N ASN A 157 17.30 1.78 -8.95
CA ASN A 157 17.69 2.02 -10.37
C ASN A 157 16.63 1.49 -11.34
N THR A 158 15.38 1.51 -10.95
CA THR A 158 14.30 1.03 -11.81
C THR A 158 14.10 1.97 -12.99
N PRO A 159 13.76 1.45 -14.16
CA PRO A 159 13.32 2.25 -15.31
C PRO A 159 12.18 3.23 -14.97
N TYR A 160 11.48 3.02 -13.86
CA TYR A 160 10.38 3.84 -13.36
C TYR A 160 10.75 5.29 -13.03
N ALA A 161 11.93 5.57 -12.49
CA ALA A 161 12.37 6.95 -12.26
C ALA A 161 12.52 7.72 -13.58
N PHE A 162 12.95 7.03 -14.65
CA PHE A 162 13.03 7.58 -15.99
C PHE A 162 11.63 7.78 -16.58
N LEU A 163 10.73 6.79 -16.43
CA LEU A 163 9.36 6.87 -16.94
C LEU A 163 8.58 8.01 -16.28
N SER A 164 8.68 8.16 -14.94
CA SER A 164 8.07 9.28 -14.21
C SER A 164 8.51 10.64 -14.79
N ARG A 165 9.81 10.82 -15.04
CA ARG A 165 10.31 12.03 -15.66
C ARG A 165 9.81 12.23 -17.09
N TYR A 166 9.81 11.15 -17.87
CA TYR A 166 9.32 11.17 -19.24
C TYR A 166 7.86 11.62 -19.31
N TYR A 167 6.99 11.09 -18.43
CA TYR A 167 5.59 11.49 -18.43
C TYR A 167 5.35 12.91 -17.94
N LYS A 168 6.15 13.41 -17.00
CA LYS A 168 6.12 14.84 -16.61
C LYS A 168 6.58 15.76 -17.74
N ASP A 169 7.59 15.37 -18.49
CA ASP A 169 8.02 16.12 -19.67
C ASP A 169 6.92 16.08 -20.75
N MET A 170 6.24 14.94 -20.94
CA MET A 170 5.11 14.81 -21.87
C MET A 170 3.89 15.65 -21.44
N GLU A 171 3.62 15.78 -20.14
CA GLU A 171 2.59 16.68 -19.61
C GLU A 171 2.87 18.12 -20.05
N ASN A 172 4.08 18.59 -19.85
CA ASN A 172 4.49 19.94 -20.27
C ASN A 172 4.36 20.15 -21.80
N ILE A 173 4.67 19.11 -22.58
CA ILE A 173 4.50 19.10 -24.02
C ILE A 173 3.02 19.21 -24.40
N CYS A 174 2.16 18.44 -23.76
CA CYS A 174 0.71 18.44 -24.05
C CYS A 174 0.04 19.76 -23.69
N LEU A 175 0.56 20.45 -22.66
CA LEU A 175 0.06 21.78 -22.27
C LEU A 175 0.59 22.92 -23.17
N SER A 176 1.54 22.64 -24.05
CA SER A 176 2.13 23.65 -24.94
C SER A 176 1.40 23.74 -26.27
N GLU A 177 0.74 24.86 -26.54
CA GLU A 177 0.07 25.13 -27.83
C GLU A 177 1.04 25.00 -29.03
N SER A 178 2.33 25.25 -28.84
CA SER A 178 3.34 25.16 -29.90
C SER A 178 3.57 23.72 -30.41
N LEU A 179 3.13 22.73 -29.67
CA LEU A 179 3.30 21.30 -29.98
C LEU A 179 2.02 20.61 -30.43
N ALA A 180 0.88 21.34 -30.50
CA ALA A 180 -0.37 20.84 -31.03
C ALA A 180 -0.25 20.13 -32.41
N PRO A 181 0.62 20.60 -33.36
CA PRO A 181 0.81 19.92 -34.63
C PRO A 181 1.38 18.50 -34.52
N LEU A 182 1.96 18.10 -33.38
CA LEU A 182 2.38 16.71 -33.17
C LEU A 182 1.20 15.75 -33.09
N PHE A 183 0.09 16.22 -32.55
CA PHE A 183 -1.13 15.39 -32.39
C PHE A 183 -1.84 15.13 -33.74
N GLU A 184 -1.58 15.97 -34.74
CA GLU A 184 -2.07 15.78 -36.10
C GLU A 184 -1.24 14.77 -36.91
N ARG A 185 -0.05 14.36 -36.41
CA ARG A 185 0.78 13.36 -37.08
C ARG A 185 0.18 11.97 -36.95
N ARG A 186 -0.13 11.39 -38.09
CA ARG A 186 -0.64 10.03 -38.18
C ARG A 186 0.25 9.03 -37.43
N GLY A 187 -0.31 8.25 -36.53
CA GLY A 187 0.39 7.27 -35.71
C GLY A 187 1.07 7.80 -34.45
N PHE A 188 1.23 9.12 -34.28
CA PHE A 188 1.85 9.67 -33.04
C PHE A 188 0.99 9.35 -31.82
N VAL A 189 -0.30 9.63 -31.87
CA VAL A 189 -1.25 9.40 -30.74
C VAL A 189 -1.33 7.92 -30.42
N ILE A 190 -1.48 7.08 -31.44
CA ILE A 190 -1.54 5.62 -31.25
C ILE A 190 -0.26 5.09 -30.62
N GLY A 191 0.89 5.48 -31.15
CA GLY A 191 2.19 5.07 -30.60
C GLY A 191 2.39 5.52 -29.16
N PHE A 192 1.94 6.72 -28.82
CA PHE A 192 1.96 7.21 -27.44
C PHE A 192 1.04 6.38 -26.53
N LEU A 193 -0.22 6.18 -26.90
CA LEU A 193 -1.17 5.42 -26.10
C LEU A 193 -0.75 3.96 -25.93
N LEU A 194 -0.16 3.34 -26.97
CA LEU A 194 0.39 2.00 -26.90
C LEU A 194 1.53 1.93 -25.87
N ARG A 195 2.42 2.91 -25.90
CA ARG A 195 3.52 2.99 -24.92
C ARG A 195 2.99 3.17 -23.50
N VAL A 196 2.02 4.07 -23.31
CA VAL A 196 1.35 4.27 -22.00
C VAL A 196 0.75 2.99 -21.48
N SER A 197 0.00 2.25 -22.31
CA SER A 197 -0.59 0.97 -21.91
C SER A 197 0.46 -0.04 -21.44
N GLN A 198 1.56 -0.18 -22.18
CA GLN A 198 2.66 -1.07 -21.80
C GLN A 198 3.30 -0.68 -20.46
N ASP A 199 3.57 0.61 -20.26
CA ASP A 199 4.19 1.10 -19.05
C ASP A 199 3.24 1.00 -17.83
N LEU A 200 1.93 1.23 -18.02
CA LEU A 200 0.92 1.03 -16.99
C LEU A 200 0.87 -0.42 -16.50
N HIS A 201 0.88 -1.39 -17.42
CA HIS A 201 0.92 -2.82 -17.06
C HIS A 201 2.22 -3.17 -16.32
N LEU A 202 3.34 -2.61 -16.72
CA LEU A 202 4.61 -2.80 -16.02
C LEU A 202 4.57 -2.27 -14.58
N TYR A 203 4.01 -1.07 -14.37
CA TYR A 203 3.82 -0.51 -13.02
C TYR A 203 2.90 -1.38 -12.16
N LEU A 204 1.79 -1.88 -12.74
CA LEU A 204 0.84 -2.71 -12.01
C LEU A 204 1.43 -4.06 -11.64
N THR A 205 2.18 -4.71 -12.54
CA THR A 205 2.88 -5.97 -12.23
C THR A 205 3.83 -5.76 -11.05
N SER A 206 4.63 -4.70 -11.08
CA SER A 206 5.55 -4.40 -9.98
C SER A 206 4.83 -3.99 -8.69
N TYR A 207 3.66 -3.38 -8.79
CA TYR A 207 2.80 -3.10 -7.64
C TYR A 207 2.29 -4.40 -6.98
N GLU A 208 1.87 -5.38 -7.77
CA GLU A 208 1.46 -6.70 -7.29
C GLU A 208 2.62 -7.45 -6.64
N GLU A 209 3.79 -7.48 -7.25
CA GLU A 209 5.02 -8.06 -6.67
C GLU A 209 5.40 -7.42 -5.33
N MET A 210 5.24 -6.10 -5.20
CA MET A 210 5.45 -5.40 -3.93
C MET A 210 4.44 -5.81 -2.85
N TYR A 211 3.20 -6.09 -3.21
CA TYR A 211 2.19 -6.58 -2.27
C TYR A 211 2.48 -8.00 -1.80
N ASP A 212 2.93 -8.88 -2.68
CA ASP A 212 3.39 -10.21 -2.32
C ASP A 212 4.56 -10.12 -1.32
N TYR A 213 5.51 -9.25 -1.59
CA TYR A 213 6.62 -8.98 -0.68
C TYR A 213 6.17 -8.42 0.68
N ILE A 214 5.21 -7.47 0.72
CA ILE A 214 4.61 -6.99 1.98
C ILE A 214 3.95 -8.15 2.74
N SER A 215 3.29 -9.06 2.04
CA SER A 215 2.63 -10.22 2.66
C SER A 215 3.66 -11.16 3.28
N GLU A 216 4.76 -11.45 2.60
CA GLU A 216 5.87 -12.24 3.15
C GLU A 216 6.47 -11.58 4.40
N LEU A 217 6.73 -10.26 4.37
CA LEU A 217 7.25 -9.53 5.52
C LEU A 217 6.27 -9.49 6.70
N SER A 218 4.97 -9.43 6.44
CA SER A 218 3.96 -9.33 7.48
C SER A 218 3.85 -10.60 8.33
N VAL A 219 4.09 -11.78 7.74
CA VAL A 219 4.14 -13.07 8.42
C VAL A 219 5.27 -13.11 9.46
N LEU A 220 6.37 -12.41 9.22
CA LEU A 220 7.48 -12.32 10.17
C LEU A 220 7.17 -11.43 11.39
N LEU A 221 6.18 -10.55 11.27
CA LEU A 221 5.75 -9.68 12.36
C LEU A 221 4.80 -10.39 13.32
N ILE A 222 3.78 -11.03 12.75
CA ILE A 222 2.70 -11.71 13.49
C ILE A 222 2.32 -12.97 12.72
N ASN A 223 2.43 -14.13 13.36
CA ASN A 223 2.12 -15.42 12.78
C ASN A 223 1.46 -16.32 13.84
N GLU A 224 0.47 -17.10 13.44
CA GLU A 224 -0.21 -18.06 14.32
C GLU A 224 0.61 -19.32 14.54
N ASP A 225 1.19 -19.87 13.46
CA ASP A 225 1.78 -21.21 13.44
C ASP A 225 3.28 -21.24 13.63
N HIS A 226 3.95 -20.09 13.53
CA HIS A 226 5.40 -20.02 13.52
C HIS A 226 5.92 -18.97 14.52
N LEU A 227 7.19 -19.15 14.89
CA LEU A 227 7.91 -18.16 15.68
C LEU A 227 7.96 -16.82 14.92
N ASP A 228 7.47 -15.78 15.55
CA ASP A 228 7.46 -14.42 15.02
C ASP A 228 8.17 -13.43 15.98
N PHE A 229 8.17 -12.15 15.63
CA PHE A 229 8.79 -11.11 16.48
C PHE A 229 8.10 -10.94 17.83
N VAL A 230 6.80 -11.19 17.94
CA VAL A 230 6.07 -11.12 19.22
C VAL A 230 6.59 -12.20 20.14
N ASP A 231 6.72 -13.43 19.68
CA ASP A 231 7.24 -14.56 20.46
C ASP A 231 8.69 -14.32 20.93
N LEU A 232 9.54 -13.81 20.03
CA LEU A 232 10.91 -13.48 20.34
C LEU A 232 11.01 -12.48 21.50
N TYR A 233 10.25 -11.38 21.40
CA TYR A 233 10.27 -10.32 22.41
C TYR A 233 9.55 -10.71 23.70
N THR A 234 8.49 -11.51 23.63
CA THR A 234 7.79 -12.05 24.80
C THR A 234 8.75 -12.88 25.65
N THR A 235 9.56 -13.74 25.04
CA THR A 235 10.57 -14.54 25.73
C THR A 235 11.59 -13.63 26.48
N ILE A 236 12.04 -12.56 25.84
CA ILE A 236 12.96 -11.60 26.47
C ILE A 236 12.26 -10.87 27.62
N LEU A 237 11.03 -10.41 27.44
CA LEU A 237 10.26 -9.69 28.43
C LEU A 237 10.07 -10.53 29.71
N VAL A 238 9.70 -11.80 29.57
CA VAL A 238 9.56 -12.74 30.68
C VAL A 238 10.88 -12.89 31.43
N THR A 239 12.00 -13.06 30.72
CA THR A 239 13.33 -13.20 31.34
C THR A 239 13.79 -11.91 32.00
N ALA A 240 13.51 -10.76 31.37
CA ALA A 240 13.85 -9.44 31.89
C ALA A 240 13.00 -9.02 33.10
N SER A 241 11.87 -9.71 33.37
CA SER A 241 10.96 -9.38 34.47
C SER A 241 11.65 -9.34 35.83
N HIS A 242 12.73 -10.08 35.98
CA HIS A 242 13.58 -10.05 37.19
C HIS A 242 14.55 -8.85 37.26
N ARG A 243 14.67 -8.07 36.17
CA ARG A 243 15.54 -6.89 36.07
C ARG A 243 14.74 -5.68 35.61
N ARG A 244 14.09 -5.03 36.52
CA ARG A 244 13.12 -3.93 36.28
C ARG A 244 13.62 -2.82 35.35
N GLN A 245 14.90 -2.44 35.43
CA GLN A 245 15.49 -1.34 34.64
C GLN A 245 15.45 -1.60 33.13
N ASP A 246 15.30 -2.85 32.71
CA ASP A 246 15.42 -3.26 31.32
C ASP A 246 14.06 -3.51 30.63
N ILE A 247 12.96 -3.53 31.40
CA ILE A 247 11.61 -3.78 30.88
C ILE A 247 11.15 -2.65 29.95
N LEU A 248 11.44 -1.39 30.26
CA LEU A 248 10.99 -0.24 29.47
C LEU A 248 11.49 -0.26 28.02
N PRO A 249 12.79 -0.48 27.75
CA PRO A 249 13.28 -0.57 26.36
C PRO A 249 12.64 -1.72 25.56
N ILE A 250 12.41 -2.86 26.24
CA ILE A 250 11.81 -4.04 25.61
C ILE A 250 10.35 -3.76 25.25
N ASN A 251 9.58 -3.21 26.19
CA ASN A 251 8.20 -2.81 25.94
C ASN A 251 8.09 -1.75 24.84
N ALA A 252 9.00 -0.79 24.80
CA ALA A 252 9.03 0.19 23.72
C ALA A 252 9.29 -0.45 22.34
N ALA A 253 10.13 -1.49 22.27
CA ALA A 253 10.37 -2.23 21.03
C ALA A 253 9.12 -2.99 20.60
N ILE A 254 8.49 -3.75 21.52
CA ILE A 254 7.24 -4.49 21.23
C ILE A 254 6.12 -3.54 20.81
N SER A 255 5.98 -2.40 21.46
CA SER A 255 4.97 -1.39 21.11
C SER A 255 5.15 -0.84 19.70
N ARG A 256 6.40 -0.51 19.34
CA ARG A 256 6.72 -0.06 17.98
C ARG A 256 6.37 -1.13 16.94
N MET A 257 6.60 -2.40 17.26
CA MET A 257 6.26 -3.52 16.38
C MET A 257 4.75 -3.59 16.16
N PHE A 258 3.92 -3.56 17.22
CA PHE A 258 2.46 -3.58 17.07
C PHE A 258 1.93 -2.38 16.27
N ILE A 259 2.49 -1.17 16.47
CA ILE A 259 2.13 0.00 15.68
C ILE A 259 2.47 -0.21 14.20
N ARG A 260 3.62 -0.78 13.89
CA ARG A 260 4.02 -1.07 12.51
C ARG A 260 3.17 -2.17 11.89
N ALA A 261 2.91 -3.25 12.63
CA ALA A 261 2.06 -4.34 12.18
C ALA A 261 0.65 -3.85 11.83
N LYS A 262 0.04 -3.00 12.65
CA LYS A 262 -1.29 -2.42 12.36
C LYS A 262 -1.32 -1.63 11.04
N GLY A 263 -0.22 -0.99 10.66
CA GLY A 263 -0.11 -0.24 9.40
C GLY A 263 0.07 -1.10 8.14
N VAL A 264 0.14 -2.42 8.27
CA VAL A 264 0.35 -3.35 7.16
C VAL A 264 -0.99 -3.92 6.71
N SER A 265 -1.40 -3.62 5.48
CA SER A 265 -2.71 -4.01 4.94
C SER A 265 -2.92 -5.52 4.78
N SER A 266 -1.83 -6.30 4.70
CA SER A 266 -1.88 -7.77 4.57
C SER A 266 -1.91 -8.52 5.90
N ILE A 267 -1.82 -7.83 7.05
CA ILE A 267 -1.92 -8.47 8.37
C ILE A 267 -3.36 -8.92 8.64
N ASP A 268 -3.49 -10.16 9.12
CA ASP A 268 -4.74 -10.63 9.68
C ASP A 268 -5.08 -9.83 10.96
N MET A 269 -6.13 -9.03 10.88
CA MET A 269 -6.54 -8.16 11.99
C MET A 269 -7.13 -8.94 13.17
N ALA A 270 -7.64 -10.15 12.98
CA ALA A 270 -8.13 -10.99 14.07
C ALA A 270 -6.92 -11.52 14.86
N LEU A 271 -5.96 -12.09 14.18
CA LEU A 271 -4.69 -12.56 14.77
C LEU A 271 -3.92 -11.41 15.45
N TYR A 272 -3.86 -10.24 14.82
CA TYR A 272 -3.26 -9.04 15.42
C TYR A 272 -3.91 -8.68 16.77
N LYS A 273 -5.24 -8.67 16.83
CA LYS A 273 -5.98 -8.36 18.06
C LYS A 273 -5.76 -9.42 19.14
N GLU A 274 -5.71 -10.68 18.77
CA GLU A 274 -5.40 -11.80 19.67
C GLU A 274 -4.01 -11.65 20.28
N ARG A 275 -2.98 -11.48 19.47
CA ARG A 275 -1.59 -11.29 19.92
C ARG A 275 -1.41 -10.04 20.77
N LEU A 276 -2.09 -8.94 20.42
CA LEU A 276 -2.09 -7.74 21.24
C LEU A 276 -2.73 -7.98 22.60
N SER A 277 -3.83 -8.72 22.68
CA SER A 277 -4.50 -9.10 23.92
C SER A 277 -3.60 -9.97 24.80
N GLU A 278 -2.95 -10.99 24.25
CA GLU A 278 -1.98 -11.83 24.96
C GLU A 278 -0.82 -11.01 25.53
N TYR A 279 -0.27 -10.09 24.76
CA TYR A 279 0.76 -9.18 25.23
C TYR A 279 0.29 -8.28 26.38
N GLN A 280 -0.95 -7.77 26.31
CA GLN A 280 -1.53 -6.95 27.36
C GLN A 280 -1.73 -7.75 28.65
N GLU A 281 -2.20 -8.99 28.57
CA GLU A 281 -2.38 -9.90 29.71
C GLU A 281 -1.00 -10.22 30.35
N LEU A 282 0.01 -10.52 29.55
CA LEU A 282 1.38 -10.72 30.02
C LEU A 282 1.90 -9.49 30.76
N THR A 283 1.69 -8.30 30.21
CA THR A 283 2.13 -7.05 30.83
C THR A 283 1.42 -6.78 32.18
N LYS A 284 0.12 -7.09 32.27
CA LYS A 284 -0.64 -7.04 33.51
C LYS A 284 -0.09 -8.03 34.55
N ALA A 285 0.15 -9.30 34.14
CA ALA A 285 0.68 -10.32 35.03
C ALA A 285 2.07 -9.93 35.59
N LEU A 286 2.96 -9.42 34.73
CA LEU A 286 4.27 -8.93 35.16
C LEU A 286 4.16 -7.75 36.13
N SER A 287 3.21 -6.85 35.91
CA SER A 287 2.95 -5.72 36.83
C SER A 287 2.45 -6.20 38.18
N HIS A 288 1.59 -7.21 38.25
CA HIS A 288 1.12 -7.82 39.50
C HIS A 288 2.26 -8.55 40.25
N MET A 289 3.10 -9.30 39.53
CA MET A 289 4.28 -9.94 40.19
C MET A 289 5.23 -8.93 40.79
N GLN A 290 5.37 -7.76 40.21
CA GLN A 290 6.19 -6.68 40.72
C GLN A 290 5.61 -6.03 41.98
N GLN A 291 4.29 -5.95 42.13
CA GLN A 291 3.62 -5.41 43.32
C GLN A 291 3.76 -6.32 44.54
N ILE A 292 3.94 -7.60 44.36
CA ILE A 292 4.09 -8.58 45.47
C ILE A 292 5.48 -8.49 46.11
N ASP A 293 6.50 -8.08 45.36
CA ASP A 293 7.88 -7.92 45.84
C ASP A 293 8.15 -6.54 46.49
N GLU A 294 7.15 -5.66 46.52
CA GLU A 294 7.30 -4.22 46.80
C GLU A 294 7.43 -3.83 48.28
N ASN A 295 7.57 -4.76 49.20
CA ASN A 295 7.65 -4.31 50.60
C ASN A 295 8.97 -3.59 51.03
N ASP A 296 9.94 -3.37 50.12
CA ASP A 296 11.24 -2.81 50.50
C ASP A 296 11.85 -1.68 49.60
N GLN A 297 11.21 -1.18 48.53
CA GLN A 297 11.84 -0.12 47.68
C GLN A 297 10.86 0.88 47.03
N GLU A 298 10.37 1.85 47.78
CA GLU A 298 9.09 2.55 47.47
C GLU A 298 9.06 3.67 46.41
N ALA A 299 10.12 4.36 46.09
CA ALA A 299 9.99 5.62 45.32
C ALA A 299 10.36 5.52 43.84
N HIS A 300 11.38 4.74 43.49
CA HIS A 300 11.84 4.61 42.10
C HIS A 300 10.94 3.66 41.28
N GLU A 301 10.33 2.73 41.95
CA GLU A 301 9.48 1.68 41.41
C GLU A 301 8.10 2.18 40.99
N LYS A 302 7.50 3.12 41.74
CA LYS A 302 6.24 3.78 41.37
C LYS A 302 6.37 4.58 40.06
N LEU A 303 7.55 5.17 39.80
CA LEU A 303 7.81 5.92 38.57
C LEU A 303 7.89 4.99 37.35
N VAL A 304 8.58 3.85 37.47
CA VAL A 304 8.72 2.85 36.39
C VAL A 304 7.38 2.21 36.05
N LEU A 305 6.58 1.83 37.06
CA LEU A 305 5.22 1.28 36.86
C LEU A 305 4.28 2.32 36.27
N SER A 306 4.37 3.58 36.67
CA SER A 306 3.59 4.66 36.07
C SER A 306 3.97 4.88 34.61
N GLN A 307 5.25 4.82 34.27
CA GLN A 307 5.72 4.97 32.87
C GLN A 307 5.32 3.76 32.00
N LEU A 308 5.36 2.54 32.54
CA LEU A 308 4.90 1.31 31.88
C LEU A 308 3.39 1.36 31.62
N LYS A 309 2.61 1.77 32.63
CA LYS A 309 1.17 1.98 32.51
C LYS A 309 0.85 3.05 31.46
N ASN A 310 1.59 4.15 31.45
CA ASN A 310 1.40 5.21 30.45
C ASN A 310 1.79 4.76 29.05
N ALA A 311 2.83 3.94 28.88
CA ALA A 311 3.20 3.36 27.59
C ALA A 311 2.11 2.41 27.07
N VAL A 312 1.55 1.55 27.92
CA VAL A 312 0.42 0.67 27.55
C VAL A 312 -0.84 1.48 27.22
N LEU A 313 -1.15 2.52 28.00
CA LEU A 313 -2.27 3.41 27.73
C LEU A 313 -2.08 4.21 26.43
N GLN A 314 -0.86 4.63 26.11
CA GLN A 314 -0.56 5.27 24.83
C GLN A 314 -0.78 4.29 23.67
N ILE A 315 -0.39 3.02 23.79
CA ILE A 315 -0.65 1.99 22.77
C ILE A 315 -2.15 1.81 22.56
N LEU A 316 -2.91 1.73 23.66
CA LEU A 316 -4.38 1.62 23.61
C LEU A 316 -5.03 2.90 23.06
N GLY A 317 -4.52 4.08 23.44
CA GLY A 317 -4.99 5.36 22.94
C GLY A 317 -4.72 5.56 21.45
N TYR A 318 -3.55 5.18 20.96
CA TYR A 318 -3.24 5.19 19.53
C TYR A 318 -4.09 4.17 18.74
N ALA A 319 -4.40 3.03 19.35
CA ALA A 319 -5.31 2.05 18.74
C ALA A 319 -6.74 2.63 18.60
N GLN A 320 -7.24 3.33 19.61
CA GLN A 320 -8.55 3.99 19.58
C GLN A 320 -8.59 5.18 18.60
N MET A 321 -7.59 6.06 18.61
CA MET A 321 -7.52 7.21 17.69
C MET A 321 -7.46 6.78 16.22
N SER A 322 -6.82 5.64 15.89
CA SER A 322 -6.73 5.18 14.51
C SER A 322 -8.01 4.46 14.03
N GLU A 323 -8.90 4.05 14.93
CA GLU A 323 -10.26 3.59 14.58
C GLU A 323 -11.19 4.76 14.27
N GLU A 324 -11.02 5.90 14.91
CA GLU A 324 -11.76 7.13 14.60
C GLU A 324 -11.37 7.72 13.23
N PHE A 325 -10.07 7.66 12.85
CA PHE A 325 -9.60 8.12 11.53
C PHE A 325 -9.87 7.15 10.37
N ALA A 326 -10.26 5.91 10.64
CA ALA A 326 -10.62 4.92 9.61
C ALA A 326 -12.14 4.92 9.32
N SER A 327 -12.92 5.67 10.10
CA SER A 327 -14.39 5.77 9.97
C SER A 327 -14.88 7.09 9.39
N ASP A 328 -13.99 8.04 9.07
CA ASP A 328 -14.24 9.25 8.27
C ASP A 328 -13.66 9.08 6.84
#